data_0098984ce51a2165af8c94e82d2c7f18
#
_entry.id   0098984ce51a2165af8c94e82d2c7f18
#
_cell.length_a   1.000
_cell.length_b   1.000
_cell.length_c   1.000
_cell.angle_alpha   90.00
_cell.angle_beta   90.00
_cell.angle_gamma   90.00
#
_symmetry.space_group_name_H-M   'P 1'
#
loop_
_entity.id
_entity.type
_entity.pdbx_description
1 polymer ?
#
loop_
_entity_poly.entity_id
_entity_poly.type
_entity_poly.pdbx_seq_one_letter_code
_entity_poly.pdbx_strand_id
1 'polypeptide(L)' 'METKVFFKVYRLYLNINSESVIGKFDSEEDALNYARLSKIAEPNYGFKVVRVSEENIFSTEE' A
#
# COMPACT_ATOMS: atom_id res chain seq x y z
N MET A 1 -24.05 0.43 -3.54
CA MET A 1 -22.89 0.37 -2.65
C MET A 1 -21.79 -0.46 -3.28
N GLU A 2 -20.61 0.08 -3.34
CA GLU A 2 -19.48 -0.59 -3.97
C GLU A 2 -18.32 -0.64 -3.03
N THR A 3 -17.59 -1.74 -3.09
CA THR A 3 -16.40 -1.91 -2.31
C THR A 3 -15.22 -1.98 -3.25
N LYS A 4 -14.28 -1.09 -3.06
CA LYS A 4 -13.03 -1.12 -3.80
C LYS A 4 -11.94 -1.65 -2.91
N VAL A 5 -11.15 -2.54 -3.47
CA VAL A 5 -10.00 -3.10 -2.76
C VAL A 5 -8.76 -2.75 -3.54
N PHE A 6 -7.79 -2.21 -2.85
CA PHE A 6 -6.51 -1.91 -3.46
C PHE A 6 -5.41 -2.14 -2.43
N PHE A 7 -4.18 -2.07 -2.90
CA PHE A 7 -3.03 -2.40 -2.06
C PHE A 7 -2.03 -1.27 -2.12
N LYS A 8 -1.58 -0.83 -0.95
CA LYS A 8 -0.58 0.21 -0.86
C LYS A 8 0.73 -0.39 -0.43
N VAL A 9 1.80 0.09 -1.04
CA VAL A 9 3.15 -0.32 -0.65
C VAL A 9 3.77 0.84 0.10
N TYR A 10 4.31 0.55 1.28
CA TYR A 10 4.93 1.55 2.14
C TYR A 10 6.41 1.30 2.24
N ARG A 11 7.18 2.37 2.25
CA ARG A 11 8.59 2.31 2.63
C ARG A 11 8.68 2.72 4.09
N LEU A 12 9.39 1.90 4.85
CA LEU A 12 9.53 2.13 6.29
C LEU A 12 10.90 2.69 6.58
N TYR A 13 10.92 3.84 7.26
CA TYR A 13 12.16 4.49 7.66
C TYR A 13 12.42 4.12 9.11
N LEU A 14 13.20 3.06 9.31
CA LEU A 14 13.30 2.42 10.61
C LEU A 14 13.98 3.30 11.65
N ASN A 15 14.94 4.13 11.24
CA ASN A 15 15.67 4.96 12.21
C ASN A 15 14.86 6.16 12.69
N ILE A 16 13.81 6.54 12.00
CA ILE A 16 12.96 7.65 12.44
C ILE A 16 11.53 7.22 12.69
N ASN A 17 11.27 5.92 12.58
CA ASN A 17 9.96 5.34 12.87
C ASN A 17 8.86 6.00 12.06
N SER A 18 9.09 6.15 10.77
CA SER A 18 8.16 6.78 9.87
C SER A 18 7.90 5.91 8.67
N GLU A 19 6.87 6.21 7.91
CA GLU A 19 6.57 5.44 6.72
C GLU A 19 5.99 6.35 5.66
N SER A 20 6.09 5.90 4.41
CA SER A 20 5.66 6.70 3.28
C SER A 20 5.06 5.77 2.23
N VAL A 21 3.96 6.19 1.61
CA VAL A 21 3.34 5.42 0.54
C VAL A 21 4.15 5.63 -0.73
N ILE A 22 4.63 4.54 -1.32
CA ILE A 22 5.41 4.65 -2.55
C ILE A 22 4.72 4.01 -3.74
N GLY A 23 3.60 3.32 -3.53
CA GLY A 23 2.88 2.73 -4.65
C GLY A 23 1.48 2.33 -4.24
N LYS A 24 0.60 2.24 -5.24
CA LYS A 24 -0.78 1.83 -5.04
C LYS A 24 -1.15 0.94 -6.21
N PHE A 25 -1.69 -0.23 -5.93
CA PHE A 25 -1.96 -1.24 -6.94
C PHE A 25 -3.33 -1.86 -6.73
N ASP A 26 -3.94 -2.28 -7.82
CA ASP A 26 -5.23 -2.97 -7.74
C ASP A 26 -5.06 -4.46 -7.46
N SER A 27 -3.87 -4.99 -7.69
CA SER A 27 -3.58 -6.40 -7.55
C SER A 27 -2.59 -6.63 -6.43
N GLU A 28 -2.87 -7.61 -5.57
CA GLU A 28 -1.96 -7.95 -4.49
C GLU A 28 -0.63 -8.45 -5.05
N GLU A 29 -0.68 -9.23 -6.12
CA GLU A 29 0.52 -9.76 -6.72
C GLU A 29 1.43 -8.65 -7.21
N ASP A 30 0.85 -7.64 -7.86
CA ASP A 30 1.64 -6.51 -8.34
C ASP A 30 2.26 -5.73 -7.19
N ALA A 31 1.50 -5.54 -6.12
CA ALA A 31 2.00 -4.82 -4.95
C ALA A 31 3.15 -5.58 -4.31
N LEU A 32 3.00 -6.90 -4.17
CA LEU A 32 4.04 -7.73 -3.57
C LEU A 32 5.30 -7.74 -4.42
N ASN A 33 5.14 -7.81 -5.74
CA ASN A 33 6.29 -7.77 -6.63
C ASN A 33 7.01 -6.45 -6.54
N TYR A 34 6.25 -5.35 -6.48
CA TYR A 34 6.85 -4.04 -6.37
C TYR A 34 7.60 -3.89 -5.05
N ALA A 35 7.01 -4.39 -3.95
CA ALA A 35 7.67 -4.32 -2.65
C ALA A 35 8.95 -5.15 -2.65
N ARG A 36 8.90 -6.32 -3.29
CA ARG A 36 10.06 -7.20 -3.34
C ARG A 36 11.20 -6.56 -4.14
N LEU A 37 10.87 -5.97 -5.29
CA LEU A 37 11.87 -5.30 -6.10
C LEU A 37 12.43 -4.07 -5.39
N SER A 38 11.57 -3.34 -4.67
CA SER A 38 12.02 -2.19 -3.92
C SER A 38 12.99 -2.60 -2.81
N LYS A 39 12.72 -3.74 -2.16
CA LYS A 39 13.62 -4.23 -1.11
C LYS A 39 14.98 -4.60 -1.68
N ILE A 40 15.00 -5.16 -2.88
CA ILE A 40 16.26 -5.49 -3.53
C ILE A 40 17.04 -4.22 -3.86
N ALA A 41 16.34 -3.19 -4.35
CA ALA A 41 16.99 -1.94 -4.72
C ALA A 41 17.41 -1.13 -3.51
N GLU A 42 16.64 -1.21 -2.43
CA GLU A 42 16.90 -0.41 -1.23
C GLU A 42 16.83 -1.29 0.01
N PRO A 43 17.85 -2.13 0.23
CA PRO A 43 17.79 -3.09 1.33
C PRO A 43 17.85 -2.46 2.71
N ASN A 44 18.20 -1.18 2.81
CA ASN A 44 18.29 -0.51 4.09
C ASN A 44 16.94 -0.06 4.62
N TYR A 45 15.89 -0.11 3.80
CA TYR A 45 14.55 0.27 4.21
C TYR A 45 13.69 -0.97 4.39
N GLY A 46 12.66 -0.84 5.20
CA GLY A 46 11.65 -1.86 5.26
C GLY A 46 10.54 -1.54 4.27
N PHE A 47 9.76 -2.54 3.93
CA PHE A 47 8.62 -2.36 3.03
C PHE A 47 7.47 -3.19 3.51
N LYS A 48 6.25 -2.69 3.35
CA LYS A 48 5.07 -3.46 3.69
C LYS A 48 3.97 -3.21 2.68
N VAL A 49 3.11 -4.20 2.52
CA VAL A 49 1.96 -4.11 1.66
C VAL A 49 0.72 -4.14 2.54
N VAL A 50 -0.17 -3.19 2.36
CA VAL A 50 -1.38 -3.08 3.15
C VAL A 50 -2.57 -3.18 2.23
N ARG A 51 -3.48 -4.08 2.56
CA ARG A 51 -4.73 -4.20 1.84
C ARG A 51 -5.70 -3.17 2.38
N VAL A 52 -6.25 -2.36 1.50
CA VAL A 52 -7.18 -1.32 1.87
C VAL A 52 -8.52 -1.63 1.22
N SER A 53 -9.55 -1.65 2.05
CA SER A 53 -10.90 -1.89 1.58
C SER A 53 -11.66 -0.59 1.75
N GLU A 54 -12.03 0.00 0.64
CA GLU A 54 -12.71 1.28 0.67
C GLU A 54 -14.14 1.06 0.25
N GLU A 55 -15.05 1.21 1.17
CA GLU A 55 -16.44 0.98 0.92
C GLU A 55 -17.10 2.31 0.59
N ASN A 56 -17.67 2.38 -0.59
CA ASN A 56 -18.32 3.59 -1.00
C ASN A 56 -19.73 3.58 -0.44
N ILE A 57 -19.88 4.09 0.75
CA ILE A 57 -21.16 4.24 1.37
C ILE A 57 -21.73 5.54 0.89
N PHE A 58 -22.61 5.48 0.01
CA PHE A 58 -23.18 6.68 -0.48
C PHE A 58 -24.24 7.12 0.47
N SER A 59 -23.94 8.04 1.23
CA SER A 59 -24.95 8.58 2.03
C SER A 59 -25.36 9.79 1.38
N THR A 60 -26.17 9.93 0.94
CA THR A 60 -26.52 11.00 0.31
C THR A 60 -27.05 12.12 0.91
N GLU A 61 -26.51 12.06 1.10
CA GLU A 61 -26.64 12.72 1.29
C GLU A 61 -26.99 13.41 1.09
N GLU A 62 -27.20 13.03 0.94
CA GLU A 62 -27.36 13.21 0.58
C GLU A 62 -27.60 13.70 0.62
#